data_9f2ca6e33fb34accc8150f7adc3347e9
#
_entry.id   9f2ca6e33fb34accc8150f7adc3347e9
#
_cell.length_a   1.000
_cell.length_b   1.000
_cell.length_c   1.000
_cell.angle_alpha   90.00
_cell.angle_beta   90.00
_cell.angle_gamma   90.00
#
_symmetry.space_group_name_H-M   'P 1'
#
loop_
_entity.id
_entity.type
_entity.pdbx_description
1 polymer ?
#
loop_
_entity_poly.entity_id
_entity_poly.type
_entity_poly.pdbx_seq_one_letter_code
_entity_poly.pdbx_strand_id
1 'polypeptide(L)'
;MKKVCVITGGGSGMGLATAKLVCEEGYYTILVGRTASKLEKAVNDLRSAGGEAEAFSCDVSDRESCFALAKHAAECGEVKAVLHIAGLSPHMGDAEKILRGNALGTVNINDAFYEVMAPGGCVIDTSSMSAYLAPQFVMPKGAYKLARTDRENLSKSWWRGQASPLRTPARVWPTPSASIL
;
A
#
# COMPACT_ATOMS: atom_id res chain seq x y z
N MET A 1 25.79 -6.32 6.66
CA MET A 1 24.94 -5.77 5.58
C MET A 1 23.99 -4.74 6.18
N LYS A 2 23.53 -3.76 5.41
CA LYS A 2 22.51 -2.80 5.86
C LYS A 2 21.19 -3.53 6.12
N LYS A 3 20.47 -3.13 7.17
CA LYS A 3 19.09 -3.56 7.40
C LYS A 3 18.17 -2.68 6.57
N VAL A 4 17.49 -3.22 5.59
CA VAL A 4 16.61 -2.48 4.69
C VAL A 4 15.17 -2.51 5.21
N CYS A 5 14.53 -1.34 5.22
CA CYS A 5 13.10 -1.18 5.43
C CYS A 5 12.46 -0.52 4.21
N VAL A 6 11.44 -1.15 3.63
CA VAL A 6 10.68 -0.62 2.50
C VAL A 6 9.35 -0.07 2.99
N ILE A 7 9.02 1.18 2.63
CA ILE A 7 7.79 1.85 3.09
C ILE A 7 6.99 2.33 1.89
N THR A 8 5.92 1.63 1.54
CA THR A 8 5.01 2.10 0.50
C THR A 8 4.12 3.22 1.03
N GLY A 9 3.80 4.20 0.18
CA GLY A 9 3.15 5.42 0.64
C GLY A 9 4.09 6.34 1.45
N GLY A 10 5.41 6.16 1.33
CA GLY A 10 6.42 6.83 2.14
C GLY A 10 6.58 8.32 1.90
N GLY A 11 6.02 8.88 0.82
CA GLY A 11 6.18 10.29 0.47
C GLY A 11 5.32 11.28 1.28
N SER A 12 4.41 10.83 2.14
CA SER A 12 3.53 11.71 2.94
C SER A 12 2.81 10.97 4.06
N GLY A 13 2.14 11.73 4.94
CA GLY A 13 1.23 11.20 5.96
C GLY A 13 1.87 10.15 6.86
N MET A 14 1.15 9.05 7.10
CA MET A 14 1.59 7.97 7.98
C MET A 14 2.89 7.33 7.51
N GLY A 15 3.04 7.09 6.19
CA GLY A 15 4.26 6.49 5.64
C GLY A 15 5.51 7.32 5.92
N LEU A 16 5.43 8.64 5.73
CA LEU A 16 6.56 9.54 6.02
C LEU A 16 6.83 9.64 7.53
N ALA A 17 5.79 9.70 8.35
CA ALA A 17 5.96 9.72 9.80
C ALA A 17 6.66 8.43 10.31
N THR A 18 6.24 7.28 9.79
CA THR A 18 6.87 5.99 10.09
C THR A 18 8.31 5.94 9.59
N ALA A 19 8.59 6.49 8.40
CA ALA A 19 9.93 6.52 7.84
C ALA A 19 10.95 7.25 8.72
N LYS A 20 10.53 8.33 9.39
CA LYS A 20 11.38 9.05 10.36
C LYS A 20 11.81 8.13 11.49
N LEU A 21 10.86 7.45 12.12
CA LEU A 21 11.15 6.53 13.23
C LEU A 21 12.04 5.36 12.78
N VAL A 22 11.79 4.82 11.60
CA VAL A 22 12.57 3.70 11.05
C VAL A 22 14.01 4.13 10.74
N CYS A 23 14.22 5.35 10.25
CA CYS A 23 15.56 5.91 10.06
C CYS A 23 16.28 6.10 11.39
N GLU A 24 15.60 6.56 12.44
CA GLU A 24 16.18 6.72 13.80
C GLU A 24 16.64 5.37 14.39
N GLU A 25 15.96 4.28 14.02
CA GLU A 25 16.35 2.90 14.38
C GLU A 25 17.51 2.34 13.53
N GLY A 26 18.09 3.15 12.64
CA GLY A 26 19.28 2.81 11.85
C GLY A 26 19.01 1.91 10.65
N TYR A 27 17.78 1.87 10.14
CA TYR A 27 17.48 1.19 8.89
C TYR A 27 17.85 2.04 7.68
N TYR A 28 18.33 1.38 6.62
CA TYR A 28 18.32 1.95 5.28
C TYR A 28 16.88 1.93 4.76
N THR A 29 16.27 3.10 4.56
CA THR A 29 14.84 3.23 4.32
C THR A 29 14.57 3.54 2.86
N ILE A 30 13.80 2.68 2.17
CA ILE A 30 13.35 2.89 0.80
C ILE A 30 11.94 3.45 0.82
N LEU A 31 11.78 4.73 0.47
CA LEU A 31 10.48 5.38 0.36
C LEU A 31 9.86 5.11 -1.00
N VAL A 32 8.67 4.52 -1.02
CA VAL A 32 8.01 4.05 -2.23
C VAL A 32 6.70 4.78 -2.47
N GLY A 33 6.46 5.17 -3.71
CA GLY A 33 5.23 5.83 -4.14
C GLY A 33 5.27 6.21 -5.61
N ARG A 34 4.20 6.83 -6.12
CA ARG A 34 4.05 7.17 -7.53
C ARG A 34 4.57 8.55 -7.91
N THR A 35 4.73 9.44 -6.94
CA THR A 35 5.09 10.85 -7.19
C THR A 35 6.54 11.10 -6.79
N ALA A 36 7.44 11.08 -7.76
CA ALA A 36 8.88 11.21 -7.54
C ALA A 36 9.24 12.46 -6.72
N SER A 37 8.68 13.64 -7.06
CA SER A 37 9.00 14.88 -6.36
C SER A 37 8.64 14.87 -4.86
N LYS A 38 7.54 14.18 -4.47
CA LYS A 38 7.18 14.01 -3.06
C LYS A 38 8.14 13.08 -2.34
N LEU A 39 8.57 12.00 -3.01
CA LEU A 39 9.53 11.05 -2.45
C LEU A 39 10.89 11.70 -2.27
N GLU A 40 11.39 12.43 -3.28
CA GLU A 40 12.68 13.13 -3.23
C GLU A 40 12.72 14.16 -2.10
N LYS A 41 11.64 14.94 -1.94
CA LYS A 41 11.54 15.87 -0.80
C LYS A 41 11.61 15.12 0.53
N ALA A 42 10.84 14.05 0.67
CA ALA A 42 10.82 13.25 1.90
C ALA A 42 12.19 12.64 2.20
N VAL A 43 12.89 12.11 1.18
CA VAL A 43 14.25 11.57 1.30
C VAL A 43 15.23 12.66 1.73
N ASN A 44 15.16 13.85 1.14
CA ASN A 44 16.05 14.96 1.51
C ASN A 44 15.83 15.38 2.98
N ASP A 45 14.56 15.43 3.42
CA ASP A 45 14.23 15.74 4.82
C ASP A 45 14.80 14.69 5.79
N LEU A 46 14.69 13.38 5.44
CA LEU A 46 15.24 12.29 6.25
C LEU A 46 16.77 12.32 6.30
N ARG A 47 17.41 12.53 5.16
CA ARG A 47 18.88 12.62 5.07
C ARG A 47 19.43 13.82 5.84
N SER A 48 18.73 14.95 5.79
CA SER A 48 19.10 16.15 6.56
C SER A 48 19.00 15.92 8.06
N ALA A 49 18.15 14.99 8.49
CA ALA A 49 18.05 14.56 9.89
C ALA A 49 19.04 13.44 10.26
N GLY A 50 19.98 13.06 9.35
CA GLY A 50 20.99 12.04 9.58
C GLY A 50 20.55 10.61 9.22
N GLY A 51 19.35 10.41 8.67
CA GLY A 51 18.86 9.11 8.24
C GLY A 51 19.44 8.65 6.89
N GLU A 52 19.51 7.35 6.68
CA GLU A 52 19.85 6.76 5.39
C GLU A 52 18.56 6.40 4.64
N ALA A 53 18.24 7.11 3.58
CA ALA A 53 17.02 6.88 2.82
C ALA A 53 17.21 7.09 1.31
N GLU A 54 16.37 6.43 0.52
CA GLU A 54 16.27 6.66 -0.91
C GLU A 54 14.80 6.61 -1.39
N ALA A 55 14.58 7.08 -2.62
CA ALA A 55 13.27 7.08 -3.26
C ALA A 55 13.22 6.00 -4.33
N PHE A 56 12.12 5.25 -4.38
CA PHE A 56 11.83 4.32 -5.47
C PHE A 56 10.41 4.56 -6.00
N SER A 57 10.29 4.88 -7.29
CA SER A 57 8.99 5.07 -7.93
C SER A 57 8.35 3.72 -8.23
N CYS A 58 7.20 3.43 -7.62
CA CYS A 58 6.48 2.19 -7.84
C CYS A 58 4.97 2.44 -7.72
N ASP A 59 4.20 1.88 -8.66
CA ASP A 59 2.76 1.71 -8.51
C ASP A 59 2.49 0.29 -7.97
N VAL A 60 2.01 0.20 -6.75
CA VAL A 60 1.72 -1.10 -6.11
C VAL A 60 0.63 -1.91 -6.83
N SER A 61 -0.20 -1.26 -7.66
CA SER A 61 -1.18 -1.96 -8.49
C SER A 61 -0.56 -2.70 -9.68
N ASP A 62 0.68 -2.35 -10.03
CA ASP A 62 1.47 -3.01 -11.06
C ASP A 62 2.41 -4.06 -10.43
N ARG A 63 2.17 -5.32 -10.81
CA ARG A 63 2.93 -6.46 -10.28
C ARG A 63 4.42 -6.39 -10.64
N GLU A 64 4.74 -6.06 -11.88
CA GLU A 64 6.13 -6.01 -12.36
C GLU A 64 6.91 -4.93 -11.63
N SER A 65 6.29 -3.77 -11.40
CA SER A 65 6.86 -2.69 -10.61
C SER A 65 7.16 -3.12 -9.17
N CYS A 66 6.29 -3.94 -8.55
CA CYS A 66 6.51 -4.47 -7.21
C CYS A 66 7.68 -5.46 -7.15
N PHE A 67 7.82 -6.32 -8.16
CA PHE A 67 8.96 -7.25 -8.23
C PHE A 67 10.28 -6.54 -8.51
N ALA A 68 10.26 -5.48 -9.34
CA ALA A 68 11.45 -4.63 -9.55
C ALA A 68 11.88 -3.94 -8.24
N LEU A 69 10.91 -3.44 -7.47
CA LEU A 69 11.16 -2.87 -6.14
C LEU A 69 11.77 -3.89 -5.18
N ALA A 70 11.23 -5.11 -5.13
CA ALA A 70 11.74 -6.17 -4.23
C ALA A 70 13.18 -6.56 -4.59
N LYS A 71 13.48 -6.71 -5.87
CA LYS A 71 14.83 -6.96 -6.37
C LYS A 71 15.78 -5.84 -5.96
N HIS A 72 15.41 -4.60 -6.20
CA HIS A 72 16.21 -3.44 -5.83
C HIS A 72 16.47 -3.38 -4.30
N ALA A 73 15.45 -3.62 -3.49
CA ALA A 73 15.60 -3.64 -2.04
C ALA A 73 16.60 -4.72 -1.57
N ALA A 74 16.57 -5.91 -2.19
CA ALA A 74 17.53 -6.98 -1.88
C ALA A 74 18.97 -6.65 -2.30
N GLU A 75 19.15 -5.85 -3.36
CA GLU A 75 20.47 -5.35 -3.79
C GLU A 75 21.03 -4.30 -2.80
N CYS A 76 20.16 -3.56 -2.10
CA CYS A 76 20.56 -2.57 -1.09
C CYS A 76 21.02 -3.20 0.24
N GLY A 77 20.55 -4.39 0.58
CA GLY A 77 20.91 -5.09 1.82
C GLY A 77 19.92 -6.17 2.25
N GLU A 78 19.92 -6.48 3.54
CA GLU A 78 18.97 -7.44 4.11
C GLU A 78 17.59 -6.80 4.31
N VAL A 79 16.59 -7.23 3.56
CA VAL A 79 15.21 -6.76 3.72
C VAL A 79 14.62 -7.30 5.02
N LYS A 80 14.60 -6.47 6.06
CA LYS A 80 14.11 -6.83 7.41
C LYS A 80 12.70 -6.39 7.67
N ALA A 81 12.22 -5.35 6.98
CA ALA A 81 10.87 -4.87 7.16
C ALA A 81 10.27 -4.34 5.84
N VAL A 82 9.01 -4.65 5.62
CA VAL A 82 8.20 -4.04 4.57
C VAL A 82 6.94 -3.50 5.22
N LEU A 83 6.77 -2.19 5.16
CA LEU A 83 5.62 -1.49 5.72
C LEU A 83 4.73 -1.03 4.58
N HIS A 84 3.69 -1.80 4.29
CA HIS A 84 2.75 -1.51 3.23
C HIS A 84 1.66 -0.56 3.72
N ILE A 85 1.91 0.75 3.54
CA ILE A 85 1.04 1.84 4.00
C ILE A 85 0.29 2.49 2.82
N ALA A 86 0.75 2.25 1.59
CA ALA A 86 0.09 2.76 0.39
C ALA A 86 -1.36 2.28 0.33
N GLY A 87 -2.27 3.23 0.18
CA GLY A 87 -3.68 2.95 0.03
C GLY A 87 -4.45 4.17 -0.49
N LEU A 88 -5.61 3.93 -1.06
CA LEU A 88 -6.50 4.94 -1.58
C LEU A 88 -7.77 5.01 -0.73
N SER A 89 -8.18 6.22 -0.36
CA SER A 89 -9.49 6.45 0.25
C SER A 89 -10.60 6.52 -0.82
N PRO A 90 -11.87 6.37 -0.46
CA PRO A 90 -13.00 6.40 -1.40
C PRO A 90 -13.07 7.65 -2.30
N HIS A 91 -12.47 8.77 -1.86
CA HIS A 91 -12.46 10.03 -2.61
C HIS A 91 -11.28 10.17 -3.58
N MET A 92 -10.37 9.20 -3.62
CA MET A 92 -9.13 9.28 -4.42
C MET A 92 -9.21 8.56 -5.77
N GLY A 93 -10.32 7.92 -6.07
CA GLY A 93 -10.55 7.23 -7.32
C GLY A 93 -11.89 6.49 -7.36
N ASP A 94 -12.17 5.89 -8.50
CA ASP A 94 -13.29 4.96 -8.64
C ASP A 94 -13.02 3.64 -7.90
N ALA A 95 -14.05 2.81 -7.82
CA ALA A 95 -13.95 1.56 -7.06
C ALA A 95 -12.94 0.57 -7.67
N GLU A 96 -12.74 0.58 -8.99
CA GLU A 96 -11.75 -0.27 -9.65
C GLU A 96 -10.33 0.14 -9.26
N LYS A 97 -10.03 1.43 -9.32
CA LYS A 97 -8.73 1.97 -8.93
C LYS A 97 -8.42 1.70 -7.45
N ILE A 98 -9.44 1.86 -6.59
CA ILE A 98 -9.30 1.56 -5.16
C ILE A 98 -9.05 0.06 -4.93
N LEU A 99 -9.80 -0.82 -5.61
CA LEU A 99 -9.60 -2.27 -5.51
C LEU A 99 -8.20 -2.67 -6.00
N ARG A 100 -7.76 -2.14 -7.14
CA ARG A 100 -6.41 -2.41 -7.67
C ARG A 100 -5.32 -1.94 -6.72
N GLY A 101 -5.43 -0.71 -6.20
CA GLY A 101 -4.45 -0.16 -5.28
C GLY A 101 -4.44 -0.87 -3.92
N ASN A 102 -5.61 -1.05 -3.31
CA ASN A 102 -5.69 -1.52 -1.93
C ASN A 102 -5.69 -3.05 -1.80
N ALA A 103 -6.37 -3.79 -2.70
CA ALA A 103 -6.42 -5.24 -2.62
C ALA A 103 -5.32 -5.91 -3.45
N LEU A 104 -5.23 -5.62 -4.75
CA LEU A 104 -4.18 -6.21 -5.59
C LEU A 104 -2.80 -5.67 -5.24
N GLY A 105 -2.69 -4.39 -4.87
CA GLY A 105 -1.45 -3.80 -4.40
C GLY A 105 -0.87 -4.53 -3.20
N THR A 106 -1.70 -4.85 -2.20
CA THR A 106 -1.27 -5.63 -1.04
C THR A 106 -0.79 -7.02 -1.45
N VAL A 107 -1.53 -7.72 -2.33
CA VAL A 107 -1.11 -9.03 -2.83
C VAL A 107 0.21 -8.94 -3.61
N ASN A 108 0.37 -7.91 -4.46
CA ASN A 108 1.59 -7.75 -5.25
C ASN A 108 2.82 -7.50 -4.37
N ILE A 109 2.70 -6.63 -3.36
CA ILE A 109 3.79 -6.37 -2.41
C ILE A 109 4.12 -7.63 -1.62
N ASN A 110 3.13 -8.32 -1.06
CA ASN A 110 3.38 -9.54 -0.29
C ASN A 110 4.05 -10.64 -1.14
N ASP A 111 3.57 -10.87 -2.36
CA ASP A 111 4.18 -11.84 -3.27
C ASP A 111 5.61 -11.45 -3.65
N ALA A 112 5.85 -10.18 -3.99
CA ALA A 112 7.16 -9.73 -4.43
C ALA A 112 8.22 -9.82 -3.32
N PHE A 113 7.84 -9.52 -2.09
CA PHE A 113 8.79 -9.52 -0.97
C PHE A 113 8.93 -10.87 -0.28
N TYR A 114 7.99 -11.82 -0.48
CA TYR A 114 8.05 -13.14 0.15
C TYR A 114 9.38 -13.86 -0.11
N GLU A 115 9.92 -13.75 -1.32
CA GLU A 115 11.14 -14.47 -1.73
C GLU A 115 12.43 -13.74 -1.33
N VAL A 116 12.37 -12.44 -1.05
CA VAL A 116 13.56 -11.62 -0.76
C VAL A 116 13.69 -11.22 0.71
N MET A 117 12.71 -11.57 1.54
CA MET A 117 12.77 -11.29 2.97
C MET A 117 13.91 -12.02 3.64
N ALA A 118 14.72 -11.31 4.39
CA ALA A 118 15.76 -11.93 5.20
C ALA A 118 15.14 -12.68 6.40
N PRO A 119 15.83 -13.71 6.92
CA PRO A 119 15.37 -14.43 8.11
C PRO A 119 15.07 -13.47 9.28
N GLY A 120 13.92 -13.66 9.92
CA GLY A 120 13.44 -12.78 11.00
C GLY A 120 12.89 -11.43 10.54
N GLY A 121 12.75 -11.22 9.23
CA GLY A 121 12.06 -10.06 8.68
C GLY A 121 10.53 -10.17 8.77
N CYS A 122 9.83 -9.05 8.57
CA CYS A 122 8.38 -8.99 8.62
C CYS A 122 7.79 -8.10 7.52
N VAL A 123 6.58 -8.45 7.08
CA VAL A 123 5.71 -7.59 6.27
C VAL A 123 4.56 -7.13 7.14
N ILE A 124 4.28 -5.83 7.14
CA ILE A 124 3.18 -5.22 7.89
C ILE A 124 2.27 -4.51 6.89
N ASP A 125 1.04 -5.03 6.75
CA ASP A 125 0.01 -4.42 5.92
C ASP A 125 -0.91 -3.53 6.74
N THR A 126 -1.13 -2.30 6.26
CA THR A 126 -2.10 -1.40 6.87
C THR A 126 -3.52 -1.75 6.44
N SER A 127 -4.36 -2.12 7.39
CA SER A 127 -5.78 -2.34 7.18
C SER A 127 -6.60 -1.11 7.59
N SER A 128 -7.92 -1.19 7.43
CA SER A 128 -8.83 -0.13 7.81
C SER A 128 -9.92 -0.64 8.76
N MET A 129 -10.25 0.17 9.75
CA MET A 129 -11.39 -0.06 10.63
C MET A 129 -12.71 -0.18 9.84
N SER A 130 -12.82 0.49 8.69
CA SER A 130 -13.99 0.39 7.80
C SER A 130 -14.24 -1.01 7.28
N ALA A 131 -13.23 -1.89 7.24
CA ALA A 131 -13.40 -3.29 6.89
C ALA A 131 -14.31 -4.06 7.88
N TYR A 132 -14.44 -3.56 9.10
CA TYR A 132 -15.26 -4.17 10.16
C TYR A 132 -16.65 -3.52 10.33
N LEU A 133 -16.87 -2.37 9.66
CA LEU A 133 -18.15 -1.65 9.76
C LEU A 133 -19.23 -2.25 8.86
N ALA A 134 -18.85 -2.97 7.80
CA ALA A 134 -19.80 -3.64 6.93
C ALA A 134 -20.18 -5.02 7.49
N PRO A 135 -21.48 -5.39 7.47
CA PRO A 135 -21.91 -6.73 7.85
C PRO A 135 -21.18 -7.80 7.01
N GLN A 136 -20.68 -8.84 7.66
CA GLN A 136 -19.86 -9.88 6.99
C GLN A 136 -20.57 -10.59 5.83
N PHE A 137 -21.90 -10.65 5.84
CA PHE A 137 -22.66 -11.29 4.77
C PHE A 137 -22.72 -10.48 3.46
N VAL A 138 -22.43 -9.16 3.51
CA VAL A 138 -22.33 -8.32 2.30
C VAL A 138 -20.91 -8.31 1.71
N MET A 139 -19.93 -8.89 2.41
CA MET A 139 -18.55 -8.94 1.95
C MET A 139 -18.39 -10.02 0.87
N PRO A 140 -17.80 -9.70 -0.28
CA PRO A 140 -17.64 -10.65 -1.40
C PRO A 140 -16.46 -11.61 -1.13
N LYS A 141 -16.56 -12.43 -0.09
CA LYS A 141 -15.48 -13.35 0.36
C LYS A 141 -14.99 -14.28 -0.76
N GLY A 142 -15.91 -14.68 -1.68
CA GLY A 142 -15.55 -15.51 -2.83
C GLY A 142 -14.65 -14.77 -3.83
N ALA A 143 -14.87 -13.48 -4.02
CA ALA A 143 -14.04 -12.67 -4.91
C ALA A 143 -12.61 -12.53 -4.39
N TYR A 144 -12.41 -12.37 -3.09
CA TYR A 144 -11.05 -12.25 -2.53
C TYR A 144 -10.19 -13.48 -2.74
N LYS A 145 -10.77 -14.68 -2.86
CA LYS A 145 -10.01 -15.91 -3.18
C LYS A 145 -9.35 -15.82 -4.55
N LEU A 146 -9.95 -15.06 -5.48
CA LEU A 146 -9.41 -14.85 -6.83
C LEU A 146 -8.12 -14.00 -6.84
N ALA A 147 -7.84 -13.27 -5.78
CA ALA A 147 -6.64 -12.42 -5.71
C ALA A 147 -5.33 -13.20 -5.94
N ARG A 148 -5.31 -14.49 -5.61
CA ARG A 148 -4.16 -15.37 -5.80
C ARG A 148 -4.27 -16.25 -7.03
N THR A 149 -5.48 -16.62 -7.45
CA THR A 149 -5.70 -17.62 -8.49
C THR A 149 -6.08 -17.02 -9.84
N ASP A 150 -6.81 -15.90 -9.83
CA ASP A 150 -7.31 -15.27 -11.06
C ASP A 150 -7.56 -13.77 -10.83
N ARG A 151 -6.48 -13.00 -10.91
CA ARG A 151 -6.47 -11.56 -10.62
C ARG A 151 -7.30 -10.73 -11.59
N GLU A 152 -7.39 -11.16 -12.84
CA GLU A 152 -8.20 -10.48 -13.86
C GLU A 152 -9.70 -10.60 -13.53
N ASN A 153 -10.11 -11.78 -13.09
CA ASN A 153 -11.48 -12.02 -12.68
C ASN A 153 -11.81 -11.47 -11.28
N LEU A 154 -10.84 -11.14 -10.45
CA LEU A 154 -11.10 -10.46 -9.18
C LEU A 154 -11.85 -9.15 -9.41
N SER A 155 -11.36 -8.29 -10.30
CA SER A 155 -12.01 -7.01 -10.60
C SER A 155 -13.39 -7.22 -11.23
N LYS A 156 -13.50 -8.14 -12.20
CA LYS A 156 -14.77 -8.48 -12.87
C LYS A 156 -15.80 -9.08 -11.92
N SER A 157 -15.41 -9.96 -11.02
CA SER A 157 -16.34 -10.58 -10.05
C SER A 157 -16.77 -9.61 -8.96
N TRP A 158 -15.93 -8.68 -8.57
CA TRP A 158 -16.26 -7.60 -7.66
C TRP A 158 -17.39 -6.73 -8.23
N TRP A 159 -17.26 -6.32 -9.50
CA TRP A 159 -18.27 -5.53 -10.21
C TRP A 159 -19.59 -6.27 -10.38
N ARG A 160 -19.56 -7.56 -10.74
CA ARG A 160 -20.81 -8.36 -10.87
C ARG A 160 -21.56 -8.47 -9.55
N GLY A 161 -20.85 -8.57 -8.44
CA GLY A 161 -21.45 -8.54 -7.11
C GLY A 161 -22.05 -7.18 -6.73
N GLN A 162 -21.54 -6.08 -7.29
CA GLN A 162 -22.06 -4.72 -7.09
C GLN A 162 -23.24 -4.38 -8.03
N ALA A 163 -23.29 -4.98 -9.23
CA ALA A 163 -24.33 -4.76 -10.23
C ALA A 163 -25.65 -5.53 -9.96
N SER A 164 -25.76 -6.23 -8.83
CA SER A 164 -27.02 -6.87 -8.44
C SER A 164 -28.08 -5.80 -8.19
N PRO A 165 -29.29 -5.90 -8.80
CA PRO A 165 -30.35 -4.90 -8.68
C PRO A 165 -30.90 -4.71 -7.25
N LEU A 166 -30.46 -5.52 -6.30
CA LEU A 166 -30.81 -5.41 -4.88
C LEU A 166 -29.86 -4.54 -4.06
N ARG A 167 -28.78 -4.01 -4.66
CA ARG A 167 -27.91 -3.05 -3.99
C ARG A 167 -28.27 -1.64 -4.40
N THR A 168 -28.93 -0.93 -3.52
CA THR A 168 -29.05 0.53 -3.57
C THR A 168 -27.67 1.15 -3.84
N PRO A 169 -27.58 2.13 -4.75
CA PRO A 169 -26.32 2.85 -4.94
C PRO A 169 -25.83 3.34 -3.59
N ALA A 170 -24.53 3.17 -3.35
CA ALA A 170 -23.91 3.62 -2.12
C ALA A 170 -24.37 5.04 -1.82
N ARG A 171 -25.02 5.24 -0.67
CA ARG A 171 -25.35 6.58 -0.22
C ARG A 171 -24.03 7.35 -0.20
N VAL A 172 -23.93 8.37 -1.04
CA VAL A 172 -22.87 9.35 -0.97
C VAL A 172 -22.93 9.88 0.47
N TRP A 173 -21.86 9.70 1.22
CA TRP A 173 -21.77 10.30 2.55
C TRP A 173 -21.93 11.80 2.38
N PRO A 174 -22.84 12.44 3.11
CA PRO A 174 -22.95 13.88 3.05
C PRO A 174 -21.57 14.48 3.40
N THR A 175 -21.08 15.33 2.52
CA THR A 175 -19.92 16.17 2.81
C THR A 175 -20.21 16.91 4.12
N PRO A 176 -19.30 16.89 5.11
CA PRO A 176 -19.45 17.74 6.26
C PRO A 176 -19.54 19.19 5.74
N SER A 177 -20.67 19.86 5.98
CA SER A 177 -20.80 21.27 5.71
C SER A 177 -19.69 22.01 6.47
N ALA A 178 -18.95 22.83 5.76
CA ALA A 178 -17.96 23.73 6.32
C ALA A 178 -18.69 24.77 7.20
N SER A 179 -18.93 24.40 8.44
CA SER A 179 -19.37 25.33 9.50
C SER A 179 -19.12 24.69 10.85
N ILE A 180 -17.87 24.71 11.28
CA ILE A 180 -17.50 24.89 12.69
C ILE A 180 -16.17 25.64 12.64
N LEU A 181 -16.26 26.93 12.95
CA LEU A 181 -15.18 27.79 13.37
C LEU A 181 -14.59 27.29 14.69
#